data_6b73d204bf02576816032b11a9022ee1
#
_entry.id   6b73d204bf02576816032b11a9022ee1
#
_cell.length_a   1.000
_cell.length_b   1.000
_cell.length_c   1.000
_cell.angle_alpha   90.00
_cell.angle_beta   90.00
_cell.angle_gamma   90.00
#
_symmetry.space_group_name_H-M   'P 1'
#
loop_
_entity.id
_entity.type
_entity.pdbx_description
1 polymer ?
#
loop_
_entity_poly.entity_id
_entity_poly.type
_entity_poly.pdbx_seq_one_letter_code
_entity_poly.pdbx_strand_id
1 'polypeptide(L)'
;MRVITCVGSAVSPHLEDLARLRIAVFRDYPYLYDGDVGYERNYLSAYANSPRSIFVLAFDGDTVVGASSGIPLTDDGEAFQQPFHECGMSIDEVFYFGESVLLNTYRGQGVGHRFFDEREAHARRLGGFQWTAFCAMERDINDLRCPSDYRANDVFWRKRGYQRQETMFCRLNWKEAGNAEPTSHQLRFWLRSLDDRSERSEG
;
A
#
# COMPACT_ATOMS: atom_id res chain seq x y z
N MET A 1 0.99 -6.40 -20.86
CA MET A 1 0.91 -5.48 -19.71
C MET A 1 2.21 -4.72 -19.57
N ARG A 2 2.16 -3.40 -19.47
CA ARG A 2 3.30 -2.48 -19.31
C ARG A 2 3.33 -1.96 -17.87
N VAL A 3 4.51 -1.86 -17.26
CA VAL A 3 4.68 -1.27 -15.93
C VAL A 3 5.64 -0.10 -16.02
N ILE A 4 5.27 1.02 -15.43
CA ILE A 4 6.10 2.24 -15.36
C ILE A 4 6.24 2.70 -13.91
N THR A 5 7.27 3.50 -13.65
CA THR A 5 7.46 4.19 -12.36
C THR A 5 7.40 5.69 -12.55
N CYS A 6 6.72 6.38 -11.64
CA CYS A 6 6.67 7.84 -11.56
C CYS A 6 7.19 8.27 -10.18
N VAL A 7 8.01 9.31 -10.13
CA VAL A 7 8.55 9.86 -8.88
C VAL A 7 7.96 11.24 -8.65
N GLY A 8 7.48 11.49 -7.44
CA GLY A 8 6.88 12.76 -7.07
C GLY A 8 5.76 13.17 -8.02
N SER A 9 5.76 14.42 -8.46
CA SER A 9 4.73 15.02 -9.30
C SER A 9 4.63 14.43 -10.73
N ALA A 10 5.57 13.57 -11.16
CA ALA A 10 5.46 12.88 -12.45
C ALA A 10 4.23 11.96 -12.56
N VAL A 11 3.59 11.62 -11.43
CA VAL A 11 2.33 10.86 -11.40
C VAL A 11 1.09 11.70 -11.73
N SER A 12 1.20 13.03 -11.70
CA SER A 12 0.05 13.95 -11.81
C SER A 12 -0.92 13.66 -12.98
N PRO A 13 -0.45 13.28 -14.19
CA PRO A 13 -1.34 12.95 -15.29
C PRO A 13 -2.24 11.73 -15.03
N HIS A 14 -1.89 10.89 -14.05
CA HIS A 14 -2.58 9.62 -13.76
C HIS A 14 -3.44 9.67 -12.49
N LEU A 15 -3.50 10.80 -11.76
CA LEU A 15 -4.18 10.87 -10.46
C LEU A 15 -5.67 10.52 -10.54
N GLU A 16 -6.35 10.92 -11.60
CA GLU A 16 -7.76 10.60 -11.81
C GLU A 16 -8.01 9.09 -11.99
N ASP A 17 -7.18 8.45 -12.83
CA ASP A 17 -7.26 7.01 -13.07
C ASP A 17 -6.92 6.21 -11.82
N LEU A 18 -5.92 6.68 -11.06
CA LEU A 18 -5.54 6.11 -9.77
C LEU A 18 -6.66 6.21 -8.74
N ALA A 19 -7.32 7.37 -8.63
CA ALA A 19 -8.44 7.56 -7.73
C ALA A 19 -9.58 6.57 -8.03
N ARG A 20 -9.95 6.43 -9.30
CA ARG A 20 -10.96 5.46 -9.75
C ARG A 20 -10.55 4.02 -9.48
N LEU A 21 -9.30 3.67 -9.76
CA LEU A 21 -8.76 2.33 -9.50
C LEU A 21 -8.80 1.98 -8.02
N ARG A 22 -8.40 2.92 -7.15
CA ARG A 22 -8.44 2.74 -5.68
C ARG A 22 -9.87 2.46 -5.22
N ILE A 23 -10.83 3.28 -5.63
CA ILE A 23 -12.24 3.08 -5.29
C ILE A 23 -12.72 1.70 -5.77
N ALA A 24 -12.42 1.32 -7.00
CA ALA A 24 -12.85 0.04 -7.56
C ALA A 24 -12.29 -1.14 -6.78
N VAL A 25 -11.00 -1.11 -6.42
CA VAL A 25 -10.33 -2.22 -5.72
C VAL A 25 -10.68 -2.25 -4.23
N PHE A 26 -10.74 -1.09 -3.56
CA PHE A 26 -11.06 -1.03 -2.13
C PHE A 26 -12.55 -1.21 -1.83
N ARG A 27 -13.42 -1.17 -2.84
CA ARG A 27 -14.83 -1.55 -2.69
C ARG A 27 -15.00 -3.02 -2.33
N ASP A 28 -14.05 -3.86 -2.72
CA ASP A 28 -14.05 -5.28 -2.39
C ASP A 28 -13.61 -5.53 -0.94
N TYR A 29 -13.94 -6.74 -0.44
CA TYR A 29 -13.43 -7.22 0.85
C TYR A 29 -11.88 -7.31 0.80
N PRO A 30 -11.15 -6.89 1.86
CA PRO A 30 -11.63 -6.60 3.21
C PRO A 30 -11.98 -5.13 3.47
N TYR A 31 -11.77 -4.19 2.56
CA TYR A 31 -11.96 -2.76 2.82
C TYR A 31 -13.43 -2.34 2.77
N LEU A 32 -14.19 -2.85 1.82
CA LEU A 32 -15.62 -2.52 1.62
C LEU A 32 -15.87 -1.00 1.52
N TYR A 33 -14.90 -0.29 0.97
CA TYR A 33 -14.82 1.16 0.95
C TYR A 33 -15.84 1.80 0.00
N ASP A 34 -16.62 2.75 0.50
CA ASP A 34 -17.52 3.61 -0.28
C ASP A 34 -16.81 4.93 -0.56
N GLY A 35 -15.93 4.92 -1.58
CA GLY A 35 -15.00 6.00 -1.87
C GLY A 35 -15.57 7.13 -2.70
N ASP A 36 -14.96 8.31 -2.57
CA ASP A 36 -15.22 9.52 -3.34
C ASP A 36 -13.99 9.93 -4.17
N VAL A 37 -14.16 10.20 -5.46
CA VAL A 37 -13.04 10.51 -6.38
C VAL A 37 -12.32 11.80 -5.97
N GLY A 38 -13.04 12.80 -5.47
CA GLY A 38 -12.43 14.05 -5.03
C GLY A 38 -11.53 13.85 -3.81
N TYR A 39 -12.01 13.07 -2.84
CA TYR A 39 -11.20 12.69 -1.66
C TYR A 39 -9.95 11.91 -2.07
N GLU A 40 -10.09 10.89 -2.89
CA GLU A 40 -8.98 10.05 -3.35
C GLU A 40 -7.93 10.86 -4.12
N ARG A 41 -8.38 11.79 -4.97
CA ARG A 41 -7.47 12.67 -5.70
C ARG A 41 -6.68 13.58 -4.78
N ASN A 42 -7.30 14.13 -3.73
CA ASN A 42 -6.62 14.94 -2.73
C ASN A 42 -5.60 14.13 -1.93
N TYR A 43 -5.96 12.92 -1.52
CA TYR A 43 -5.05 11.98 -0.84
C TYR A 43 -3.83 11.67 -1.71
N LEU A 44 -4.04 11.26 -2.96
CA LEU A 44 -2.95 10.94 -3.89
C LEU A 44 -2.09 12.17 -4.23
N SER A 45 -2.67 13.37 -4.26
CA SER A 45 -1.91 14.61 -4.47
C SER A 45 -0.93 14.89 -3.34
N ALA A 46 -1.24 14.52 -2.09
CA ALA A 46 -0.30 14.64 -0.98
C ALA A 46 0.95 13.78 -1.21
N TYR A 47 0.77 12.54 -1.69
CA TYR A 47 1.89 11.68 -2.09
C TYR A 47 2.67 12.24 -3.29
N ALA A 48 1.97 12.75 -4.31
CA ALA A 48 2.60 13.35 -5.49
C ALA A 48 3.44 14.60 -5.15
N ASN A 49 3.13 15.30 -4.08
CA ASN A 49 3.87 16.48 -3.62
C ASN A 49 5.18 16.12 -2.90
N SER A 50 5.36 14.88 -2.41
CA SER A 50 6.64 14.43 -1.88
C SER A 50 7.60 14.11 -3.03
N PRO A 51 8.73 14.82 -3.16
CA PRO A 51 9.69 14.58 -4.26
C PRO A 51 10.39 13.22 -4.15
N ARG A 52 10.28 12.56 -3.00
CA ARG A 52 10.86 11.25 -2.72
C ARG A 52 9.86 10.10 -2.84
N SER A 53 8.58 10.40 -3.12
CA SER A 53 7.57 9.36 -3.35
C SER A 53 7.79 8.61 -4.66
N ILE A 54 7.26 7.41 -4.72
CA ILE A 54 7.22 6.59 -5.94
C ILE A 54 5.80 6.07 -6.16
N PHE A 55 5.38 6.04 -7.41
CA PHE A 55 4.22 5.31 -7.88
C PHE A 55 4.66 4.29 -8.93
N VAL A 56 4.15 3.07 -8.82
CA VAL A 56 4.37 2.00 -9.80
C VAL A 56 3.03 1.69 -10.43
N LEU A 57 2.88 1.94 -11.73
CA LEU A 57 1.62 1.83 -12.46
C LEU A 57 1.68 0.66 -13.44
N ALA A 58 0.66 -0.18 -13.44
CA ALA A 58 0.48 -1.28 -14.39
C ALA A 58 -0.63 -0.93 -15.38
N PHE A 59 -0.34 -1.06 -16.68
CA PHE A 59 -1.25 -0.74 -17.77
C PHE A 59 -1.56 -1.97 -18.61
N ASP A 60 -2.83 -2.05 -19.02
CA ASP A 60 -3.28 -2.86 -20.14
C ASP A 60 -3.73 -1.92 -21.28
N GLY A 61 -2.98 -1.91 -22.40
CA GLY A 61 -3.07 -0.81 -23.36
C GLY A 61 -2.80 0.54 -22.69
N ASP A 62 -3.76 1.44 -22.74
CA ASP A 62 -3.71 2.77 -22.12
C ASP A 62 -4.47 2.85 -20.78
N THR A 63 -5.06 1.74 -20.32
CA THR A 63 -5.85 1.68 -19.10
C THR A 63 -4.97 1.32 -17.91
N VAL A 64 -5.04 2.09 -16.81
CA VAL A 64 -4.41 1.75 -15.52
C VAL A 64 -5.21 0.64 -14.88
N VAL A 65 -4.59 -0.53 -14.70
CA VAL A 65 -5.22 -1.74 -14.14
C VAL A 65 -4.67 -2.11 -12.77
N GLY A 66 -3.54 -1.49 -12.39
CA GLY A 66 -2.92 -1.68 -11.09
C GLY A 66 -2.00 -0.52 -10.74
N ALA A 67 -1.84 -0.28 -9.44
CA ALA A 67 -0.95 0.74 -8.92
C ALA A 67 -0.41 0.37 -7.54
N SER A 68 0.75 0.92 -7.22
CA SER A 68 1.25 0.95 -5.85
C SER A 68 2.01 2.23 -5.60
N SER A 69 2.02 2.69 -4.35
CA SER A 69 2.74 3.90 -3.94
C SER A 69 3.71 3.62 -2.80
N GLY A 70 4.69 4.50 -2.65
CA GLY A 70 5.62 4.52 -1.53
C GLY A 70 6.14 5.93 -1.27
N ILE A 71 6.44 6.23 -0.01
CA ILE A 71 6.81 7.55 0.47
C ILE A 71 7.71 7.40 1.70
N PRO A 72 8.68 8.30 1.97
CA PRO A 72 9.28 8.39 3.29
C PRO A 72 8.20 8.55 4.36
N LEU A 73 8.28 7.80 5.45
CA LEU A 73 7.25 7.88 6.50
C LEU A 73 7.14 9.28 7.12
N THR A 74 8.23 10.05 7.11
CA THR A 74 8.26 11.46 7.53
C THR A 74 7.34 12.37 6.71
N ASP A 75 7.03 11.99 5.47
CA ASP A 75 6.23 12.76 4.52
C ASP A 75 4.76 12.30 4.52
N ASP A 76 4.41 11.24 5.28
CA ASP A 76 3.04 10.72 5.41
C ASP A 76 2.32 11.28 6.66
N GLY A 77 1.04 10.99 6.81
CA GLY A 77 0.21 11.49 7.90
C GLY A 77 0.55 10.91 9.28
N GLU A 78 0.28 11.68 10.33
CA GLU A 78 0.57 11.35 11.73
C GLU A 78 -0.02 9.98 12.16
N ALA A 79 -1.18 9.61 11.63
CA ALA A 79 -1.81 8.31 11.94
C ALA A 79 -0.91 7.11 11.60
N PHE A 80 -0.04 7.25 10.59
CA PHE A 80 0.91 6.20 10.20
C PHE A 80 2.24 6.32 10.95
N GLN A 81 2.62 7.52 11.39
CA GLN A 81 3.87 7.78 12.12
C GLN A 81 3.77 7.38 13.60
N GLN A 82 2.63 7.68 14.22
CA GLN A 82 2.41 7.49 15.66
C GLN A 82 2.78 6.07 16.17
N PRO A 83 2.40 4.96 15.51
CA PRO A 83 2.77 3.63 15.97
C PRO A 83 4.28 3.35 16.00
N PHE A 84 5.06 4.03 15.13
CA PHE A 84 6.53 3.92 15.14
C PHE A 84 7.13 4.67 16.31
N HIS A 85 6.66 5.86 16.62
CA HIS A 85 7.08 6.61 17.80
C HIS A 85 6.79 5.83 19.09
N GLU A 86 5.60 5.23 19.21
CA GLU A 86 5.22 4.42 20.37
C GLU A 86 6.10 3.18 20.56
N CYS A 87 6.63 2.62 19.48
CA CYS A 87 7.58 1.50 19.51
C CYS A 87 9.05 1.93 19.62
N GLY A 88 9.33 3.24 19.70
CA GLY A 88 10.70 3.78 19.78
C GLY A 88 11.51 3.64 18.48
N MET A 89 10.84 3.50 17.33
CA MET A 89 11.48 3.45 16.02
C MET A 89 11.57 4.84 15.40
N SER A 90 12.71 5.15 14.75
CA SER A 90 12.88 6.39 14.00
C SER A 90 12.10 6.35 12.70
N ILE A 91 11.18 7.31 12.49
CA ILE A 91 10.41 7.42 11.25
C ILE A 91 11.27 7.85 10.05
N ASP A 92 12.43 8.48 10.28
CA ASP A 92 13.38 8.85 9.23
C ASP A 92 14.01 7.62 8.54
N GLU A 93 14.03 6.47 9.24
CA GLU A 93 14.60 5.23 8.73
C GLU A 93 13.57 4.33 8.03
N VAL A 94 12.32 4.79 7.86
CA VAL A 94 11.23 3.99 7.30
C VAL A 94 10.77 4.54 5.96
N PHE A 95 10.77 3.69 4.94
CA PHE A 95 10.09 3.95 3.68
C PHE A 95 8.74 3.22 3.68
N TYR A 96 7.65 3.98 3.69
CA TYR A 96 6.30 3.47 3.83
C TYR A 96 5.65 3.20 2.48
N PHE A 97 4.97 2.06 2.35
CA PHE A 97 4.19 1.68 1.18
C PHE A 97 2.71 1.97 1.44
N GLY A 98 2.18 3.00 0.77
CA GLY A 98 0.82 3.48 1.00
C GLY A 98 -0.25 2.50 0.56
N GLU A 99 -0.22 2.10 -0.71
CA GLU A 99 -1.16 1.12 -1.23
C GLU A 99 -0.53 0.18 -2.24
N SER A 100 -1.23 -0.92 -2.49
CA SER A 100 -1.03 -1.82 -3.62
C SER A 100 -2.41 -2.28 -4.09
N VAL A 101 -2.88 -1.73 -5.20
CA VAL A 101 -4.18 -2.01 -5.80
C VAL A 101 -4.00 -2.64 -7.18
N LEU A 102 -4.77 -3.69 -7.45
CA LEU A 102 -4.72 -4.41 -8.73
C LEU A 102 -6.09 -5.03 -8.98
N LEU A 103 -6.65 -4.77 -10.14
CA LEU A 103 -7.92 -5.39 -10.56
C LEU A 103 -7.80 -6.92 -10.52
N ASN A 104 -8.86 -7.59 -10.09
CA ASN A 104 -8.87 -9.02 -9.82
C ASN A 104 -8.42 -9.86 -11.02
N THR A 105 -8.80 -9.48 -12.25
CA THR A 105 -8.46 -10.16 -13.50
C THR A 105 -6.97 -10.17 -13.84
N TYR A 106 -6.18 -9.30 -13.22
CA TYR A 106 -4.73 -9.18 -13.43
C TYR A 106 -3.91 -9.78 -12.29
N ARG A 107 -4.56 -10.32 -11.27
CA ARG A 107 -3.87 -11.00 -10.15
C ARG A 107 -3.24 -12.33 -10.60
N GLY A 108 -2.27 -12.82 -9.83
CA GLY A 108 -1.57 -14.07 -10.13
C GLY A 108 -0.54 -14.00 -11.27
N GLN A 109 -0.33 -12.85 -11.90
CA GLN A 109 0.58 -12.63 -13.04
C GLN A 109 1.92 -11.98 -12.64
N GLY A 110 2.29 -12.02 -11.35
CA GLY A 110 3.57 -11.48 -10.86
C GLY A 110 3.60 -9.97 -10.62
N VAL A 111 2.53 -9.21 -10.94
CA VAL A 111 2.48 -7.75 -10.80
C VAL A 111 2.74 -7.30 -9.35
N GLY A 112 2.17 -8.01 -8.39
CA GLY A 112 2.39 -7.70 -6.97
C GLY A 112 3.86 -7.79 -6.57
N HIS A 113 4.62 -8.78 -7.08
CA HIS A 113 6.06 -8.86 -6.85
C HIS A 113 6.78 -7.64 -7.41
N ARG A 114 6.44 -7.24 -8.64
CA ARG A 114 7.05 -6.08 -9.28
C ARG A 114 6.76 -4.78 -8.53
N PHE A 115 5.56 -4.62 -7.97
CA PHE A 115 5.23 -3.47 -7.13
C PHE A 115 6.16 -3.36 -5.92
N PHE A 116 6.42 -4.47 -5.24
CA PHE A 116 7.35 -4.49 -4.12
C PHE A 116 8.79 -4.23 -4.58
N ASP A 117 9.25 -4.91 -5.64
CA ASP A 117 10.62 -4.80 -6.13
C ASP A 117 10.98 -3.35 -6.52
N GLU A 118 10.09 -2.64 -7.23
CA GLU A 118 10.31 -1.27 -7.65
C GLU A 118 10.35 -0.29 -6.46
N ARG A 119 9.46 -0.45 -5.48
CA ARG A 119 9.43 0.41 -4.28
C ARG A 119 10.64 0.16 -3.38
N GLU A 120 11.00 -1.10 -3.16
CA GLU A 120 12.19 -1.47 -2.38
C GLU A 120 13.47 -0.96 -3.07
N ALA A 121 13.56 -1.08 -4.40
CA ALA A 121 14.69 -0.56 -5.16
C ALA A 121 14.76 0.98 -5.09
N HIS A 122 13.61 1.66 -5.11
CA HIS A 122 13.55 3.12 -4.96
C HIS A 122 14.04 3.55 -3.57
N ALA A 123 13.55 2.92 -2.51
CA ALA A 123 13.98 3.20 -1.14
C ALA A 123 15.51 3.03 -0.98
N ARG A 124 16.08 1.95 -1.56
CA ARG A 124 17.55 1.73 -1.55
C ARG A 124 18.31 2.80 -2.33
N ARG A 125 17.77 3.27 -3.48
CA ARG A 125 18.42 4.35 -4.27
C ARG A 125 18.43 5.68 -3.54
N LEU A 126 17.37 5.99 -2.80
CA LEU A 126 17.31 7.20 -1.97
C LEU A 126 18.31 7.13 -0.81
N GLY A 127 18.51 5.95 -0.25
CA GLY A 127 19.37 5.73 0.92
C GLY A 127 18.75 6.22 2.23
N GLY A 128 19.39 5.88 3.35
CA GLY A 128 18.99 6.31 4.69
C GLY A 128 17.85 5.51 5.32
N PHE A 129 17.17 4.66 4.57
CA PHE A 129 16.10 3.81 5.09
C PHE A 129 16.62 2.44 5.49
N GLN A 130 16.30 2.01 6.72
CA GLN A 130 16.59 0.67 7.23
C GLN A 130 15.41 -0.27 7.04
N TRP A 131 14.19 0.28 6.97
CA TRP A 131 12.95 -0.47 6.94
C TRP A 131 12.04 -0.08 5.78
N THR A 132 11.35 -1.08 5.24
CA THR A 132 10.13 -0.86 4.49
C THR A 132 8.94 -1.34 5.31
N ALA A 133 7.83 -0.59 5.28
CA ALA A 133 6.64 -0.89 6.05
C ALA A 133 5.38 -0.62 5.24
N PHE A 134 4.30 -1.29 5.58
CA PHE A 134 2.94 -0.99 5.16
C PHE A 134 1.96 -1.45 6.23
N CYS A 135 0.73 -1.00 6.18
CA CYS A 135 -0.34 -1.55 7.01
C CYS A 135 -1.45 -2.18 6.16
N ALA A 136 -2.15 -3.15 6.74
CA ALA A 136 -3.22 -3.88 6.09
C ALA A 136 -4.43 -3.99 7.01
N MET A 137 -5.62 -3.92 6.42
CA MET A 137 -6.89 -4.07 7.10
C MET A 137 -6.98 -5.43 7.80
N GLU A 138 -7.39 -5.41 9.07
CA GLU A 138 -7.78 -6.60 9.82
C GLU A 138 -9.29 -6.71 9.93
N ARG A 139 -9.82 -7.89 9.62
CA ARG A 139 -11.24 -8.23 9.79
C ARG A 139 -11.39 -9.35 10.80
N ASP A 140 -12.52 -9.35 11.47
CA ASP A 140 -12.93 -10.49 12.28
C ASP A 140 -12.97 -11.76 11.41
N ILE A 141 -12.43 -12.86 11.91
CA ILE A 141 -12.43 -14.16 11.22
C ILE A 141 -13.86 -14.65 10.89
N ASN A 142 -14.84 -14.18 11.64
CA ASN A 142 -16.25 -14.52 11.49
C ASN A 142 -17.04 -13.46 10.71
N ASP A 143 -16.39 -12.50 10.05
CA ASP A 143 -17.10 -11.50 9.23
C ASP A 143 -17.86 -12.19 8.11
N LEU A 144 -19.19 -12.15 8.18
CA LEU A 144 -20.10 -12.82 7.23
C LEU A 144 -20.00 -12.28 5.79
N ARG A 145 -19.36 -11.12 5.61
CA ARG A 145 -19.13 -10.51 4.30
C ARG A 145 -17.88 -11.04 3.60
N CYS A 146 -17.10 -11.89 4.30
CA CYS A 146 -15.92 -12.53 3.72
C CYS A 146 -16.32 -13.49 2.59
N PRO A 147 -15.91 -13.25 1.33
CA PRO A 147 -16.19 -14.19 0.25
C PRO A 147 -15.53 -15.55 0.51
N SER A 148 -16.19 -16.63 0.11
CA SER A 148 -15.69 -18.00 0.33
C SER A 148 -14.38 -18.31 -0.39
N ASP A 149 -14.10 -17.58 -1.46
CA ASP A 149 -12.88 -17.68 -2.27
C ASP A 149 -11.82 -16.62 -1.91
N TYR A 150 -12.08 -15.78 -0.88
CA TYR A 150 -11.13 -14.78 -0.43
C TYR A 150 -9.80 -15.40 0.01
N ARG A 151 -8.72 -14.82 -0.46
CA ARG A 151 -7.34 -15.18 -0.09
C ARG A 151 -6.63 -13.98 0.49
N ALA A 152 -6.31 -14.04 1.77
CA ALA A 152 -5.48 -13.03 2.42
C ALA A 152 -4.07 -12.99 1.82
N ASN A 153 -3.48 -11.80 1.77
CA ASN A 153 -2.14 -11.61 1.22
C ASN A 153 -1.00 -11.97 2.19
N ASP A 154 -1.30 -12.40 3.40
CA ASP A 154 -0.33 -12.72 4.46
C ASP A 154 0.77 -13.67 4.00
N VAL A 155 0.40 -14.75 3.30
CA VAL A 155 1.36 -15.74 2.78
C VAL A 155 2.30 -15.09 1.76
N PHE A 156 1.78 -14.22 0.91
CA PHE A 156 2.57 -13.48 -0.06
C PHE A 156 3.56 -12.53 0.61
N TRP A 157 3.11 -11.76 1.61
CA TRP A 157 3.96 -10.82 2.34
C TRP A 157 5.05 -11.52 3.14
N ARG A 158 4.73 -12.64 3.84
CA ARG A 158 5.72 -13.47 4.54
C ARG A 158 6.78 -14.04 3.60
N LYS A 159 6.39 -14.53 2.41
CA LYS A 159 7.33 -15.00 1.38
C LYS A 159 8.25 -13.90 0.87
N ARG A 160 7.84 -12.64 0.98
CA ARG A 160 8.66 -11.47 0.67
C ARG A 160 9.53 -11.00 1.85
N GLY A 161 9.49 -11.69 2.99
CA GLY A 161 10.27 -11.37 4.19
C GLY A 161 9.61 -10.32 5.09
N TYR A 162 8.36 -9.91 4.84
CA TYR A 162 7.64 -9.01 5.73
C TYR A 162 7.14 -9.77 6.96
N GLN A 163 7.30 -9.14 8.12
CA GLN A 163 6.86 -9.66 9.41
C GLN A 163 5.70 -8.83 9.94
N ARG A 164 4.62 -9.51 10.30
CA ARG A 164 3.46 -8.89 10.94
C ARG A 164 3.85 -8.44 12.35
N GLN A 165 3.49 -7.21 12.70
CA GLN A 165 3.78 -6.61 14.00
C GLN A 165 2.58 -6.78 14.93
N GLU A 166 2.69 -7.58 15.98
CA GLU A 166 1.51 -7.96 16.78
C GLU A 166 0.91 -6.80 17.59
N THR A 167 1.73 -5.81 17.97
CA THR A 167 1.31 -4.68 18.80
C THR A 167 1.21 -3.37 18.02
N MET A 168 1.61 -3.35 16.73
CA MET A 168 1.73 -2.12 15.95
C MET A 168 0.57 -2.00 14.97
N PHE A 169 -0.29 -1.04 15.16
CA PHE A 169 -1.45 -0.79 14.30
C PHE A 169 -1.80 0.70 14.27
N CYS A 170 -2.44 1.14 13.20
CA CYS A 170 -3.11 2.44 13.14
C CYS A 170 -4.63 2.26 13.02
N ARG A 171 -5.36 3.36 13.24
CA ARG A 171 -6.81 3.41 13.07
C ARG A 171 -7.14 4.48 12.05
N LEU A 172 -7.90 4.11 11.05
CA LEU A 172 -8.38 5.01 10.01
C LEU A 172 -9.90 4.96 9.94
N ASN A 173 -10.51 6.08 9.59
CA ASN A 173 -11.96 6.18 9.46
C ASN A 173 -12.32 6.25 7.99
N TRP A 174 -13.23 5.38 7.56
CA TRP A 174 -13.86 5.48 6.25
C TRP A 174 -15.27 4.93 6.28
N LYS A 175 -16.05 5.34 5.28
CA LYS A 175 -17.39 4.83 5.07
C LYS A 175 -17.33 3.51 4.32
N GLU A 176 -17.95 2.47 4.90
CA GLU A 176 -18.14 1.21 4.19
C GLU A 176 -19.40 1.25 3.31
N ALA A 177 -19.35 0.51 2.22
CA ALA A 177 -20.51 0.32 1.36
C ALA A 177 -21.70 -0.26 2.15
N GLY A 178 -22.83 0.45 2.09
CA GLY A 178 -24.04 0.10 2.83
C GLY A 178 -24.18 0.78 4.21
N ASN A 179 -23.15 1.45 4.72
CA ASN A 179 -23.24 2.22 5.95
C ASN A 179 -23.62 3.68 5.67
N ALA A 180 -24.35 4.31 6.60
CA ALA A 180 -24.67 5.73 6.49
C ALA A 180 -23.48 6.62 6.86
N GLU A 181 -22.71 6.22 7.88
CA GLU A 181 -21.63 6.99 8.49
C GLU A 181 -20.28 6.26 8.41
N PRO A 182 -19.15 7.00 8.43
CA PRO A 182 -17.82 6.41 8.56
C PRO A 182 -17.66 5.63 9.87
N THR A 183 -16.91 4.55 9.81
CA THR A 183 -16.54 3.73 10.97
C THR A 183 -15.03 3.63 11.09
N SER A 184 -14.55 3.33 12.30
CA SER A 184 -13.12 3.19 12.59
C SER A 184 -12.65 1.79 12.29
N HIS A 185 -11.53 1.68 11.56
CA HIS A 185 -10.95 0.42 11.13
C HIS A 185 -9.51 0.31 11.59
N GLN A 186 -9.13 -0.88 12.04
CA GLN A 186 -7.77 -1.17 12.47
C GLN A 186 -6.97 -1.76 11.32
N LEU A 187 -5.76 -1.21 11.09
CA LEU A 187 -4.80 -1.69 10.11
C LEU A 187 -3.53 -2.10 10.82
N ARG A 188 -3.08 -3.33 10.60
CA ARG A 188 -1.89 -3.93 11.21
C ARG A 188 -0.65 -3.68 10.37
N PHE A 189 0.44 -3.26 11.00
CA PHE A 189 1.70 -3.04 10.31
C PHE A 189 2.44 -4.34 9.99
N TRP A 190 3.14 -4.30 8.87
CA TRP A 190 4.07 -5.29 8.37
C TRP A 190 5.37 -4.59 8.03
N LEU A 191 6.49 -5.11 8.55
CA LEU A 191 7.81 -4.52 8.39
C LEU A 191 8.78 -5.51 7.78
N ARG A 192 9.74 -4.98 7.02
CA ARG A 192 10.89 -5.73 6.52
C ARG A 192 12.14 -4.84 6.57
N SER A 193 13.28 -5.40 7.03
CA SER A 193 14.58 -4.74 6.91
C SER A 193 15.01 -4.66 5.44
N LEU A 194 15.49 -3.49 5.01
CA LEU A 194 16.08 -3.29 3.68
C LEU A 194 17.49 -3.87 3.54
N ASP A 195 18.19 -4.08 4.66
CA ASP A 195 19.54 -4.65 4.68
C ASP A 195 19.53 -6.17 4.55
N ASP A 196 18.38 -6.82 4.77
CA ASP A 196 18.19 -8.25 4.57
C ASP A 196 18.30 -8.62 3.08
N ARG A 197 19.52 -8.56 2.53
CA ARG A 197 19.89 -9.25 1.30
C ARG A 197 20.16 -10.74 1.57
N SER A 198 19.57 -11.30 2.62
CA SER A 198 19.70 -12.70 2.95
C SER A 198 19.06 -13.54 1.83
N GLU A 199 19.95 -14.15 1.02
CA GLU A 199 19.78 -15.45 0.37
C GLU A 199 18.73 -15.54 -0.75
N ARG A 200 18.92 -14.77 -1.84
CA ARG A 200 18.64 -15.32 -3.17
C ARG A 200 19.96 -15.59 -3.90
N SER A 201 20.80 -16.42 -3.31
CA SER A 201 21.86 -17.11 -3.98
C SER A 201 21.48 -18.59 -4.04
N GLU A 202 21.28 -19.05 -5.26
CA GLU A 202 21.41 -20.43 -5.71
C GLU A 202 20.30 -21.42 -5.32
N GLY A 203 19.57 -21.84 -6.34
CA GLY A 203 18.68 -22.98 -6.41
C GLY A 203 18.02 -23.06 -7.77
#